data_792d672787bc59d9ce87eafd289cd45d
#
_entry.id   792d672787bc59d9ce87eafd289cd45d
#
_cell.length_a   1.000
_cell.length_b   1.000
_cell.length_c   1.000
_cell.angle_alpha   90.00
_cell.angle_beta   90.00
_cell.angle_gamma   90.00
#
_symmetry.space_group_name_H-M   'P 1'
#
loop_
_entity.id
_entity.type
_entity.pdbx_description
1 polymer ?
#
loop_
_entity_poly.entity_id
_entity_poly.type
_entity_poly.pdbx_seq_one_letter_code
_entity_poly.pdbx_strand_id
1 'polypeptide(L)'
;MIAPVTAAERIEIERACERIVYAYSRALDLGDMSAAADFFAENGSMARPMAPDAVIQGREVIRAALLTRPRTLLTKHLATNVMIDVVGREE
;
A
#
# COMPACT_ATOMS: atom_id res chain seq x y z
N MET A 1 -14.51 17.32 -6.67
CA MET A 1 -15.37 17.53 -5.49
C MET A 1 -15.38 16.28 -4.64
N ILE A 2 -15.36 16.43 -3.33
CA ILE A 2 -15.46 15.31 -2.41
C ILE A 2 -16.88 15.26 -1.87
N ALA A 3 -17.56 14.13 -2.07
CA ALA A 3 -18.92 13.91 -1.61
C ALA A 3 -18.92 13.17 -0.27
N PRO A 4 -19.92 13.40 0.59
CA PRO A 4 -20.05 12.65 1.83
C PRO A 4 -20.39 11.19 1.56
N VAL A 5 -20.05 10.32 2.51
CA VAL A 5 -20.38 8.90 2.47
C VAL A 5 -21.34 8.54 3.61
N THR A 6 -22.15 7.52 3.37
CA THR A 6 -23.00 6.97 4.42
C THR A 6 -22.15 6.20 5.45
N ALA A 7 -22.73 5.88 6.60
CA ALA A 7 -22.06 5.07 7.61
C ALA A 7 -21.69 3.68 7.06
N ALA A 8 -22.57 3.06 6.28
CA ALA A 8 -22.30 1.76 5.66
C ALA A 8 -21.15 1.84 4.65
N GLU A 9 -21.17 2.84 3.80
CA GLU A 9 -20.08 3.07 2.83
C GLU A 9 -18.75 3.32 3.53
N ARG A 10 -18.76 4.08 4.62
CA ARG A 10 -17.57 4.34 5.43
C ARG A 10 -16.96 3.05 5.94
N ILE A 11 -17.76 2.16 6.51
CA ILE A 11 -17.30 0.87 7.04
C ILE A 11 -16.70 0.02 5.93
N GLU A 12 -17.33 -0.04 4.77
CA GLU A 12 -16.83 -0.79 3.62
C GLU A 12 -15.49 -0.24 3.15
N ILE A 13 -15.34 1.07 3.07
CA ILE A 13 -14.09 1.71 2.65
C ILE A 13 -12.98 1.47 3.67
N GLU A 14 -13.28 1.64 4.96
CA GLU A 14 -12.32 1.37 6.03
C GLU A 14 -11.82 -0.08 5.96
N ARG A 15 -12.72 -1.03 5.80
CA ARG A 15 -12.39 -2.44 5.71
C ARG A 15 -11.53 -2.75 4.48
N ALA A 16 -11.87 -2.19 3.34
CA ALA A 16 -11.11 -2.38 2.11
C ALA A 16 -9.69 -1.81 2.23
N CYS A 17 -9.54 -0.65 2.83
CA CYS A 17 -8.23 -0.02 3.05
C CYS A 17 -7.36 -0.80 4.03
N GLU A 18 -7.93 -1.29 5.14
CA GLU A 18 -7.21 -2.15 6.08
C GLU A 18 -6.73 -3.42 5.39
N ARG A 19 -7.57 -4.02 4.56
CA ARG A 19 -7.19 -5.23 3.83
C ARG A 19 -5.99 -4.97 2.92
N ILE A 20 -5.93 -3.83 2.26
CA ILE A 20 -4.81 -3.47 1.41
C ILE A 20 -3.50 -3.42 2.22
N VAL A 21 -3.52 -2.81 3.40
CA VAL A 21 -2.34 -2.73 4.28
C VAL A 21 -1.82 -4.14 4.61
N TYR A 22 -2.70 -5.03 5.04
CA TYR A 22 -2.30 -6.39 5.42
C TYR A 22 -1.91 -7.23 4.21
N ALA A 23 -2.63 -7.11 3.11
CA ALA A 23 -2.34 -7.88 1.89
C ALA A 23 -1.00 -7.46 1.26
N TYR A 24 -0.67 -6.17 1.29
CA TYR A 24 0.61 -5.67 0.84
C TYR A 24 1.76 -6.25 1.67
N SER A 25 1.66 -6.18 2.99
CA SER A 25 2.66 -6.75 3.90
C SER A 25 2.83 -8.25 3.68
N ARG A 26 1.72 -8.97 3.49
CA ARG A 26 1.76 -10.40 3.22
C ARG A 26 2.47 -10.71 1.89
N ALA A 27 2.20 -9.95 0.85
CA ALA A 27 2.86 -10.13 -0.45
C ALA A 27 4.38 -9.97 -0.31
N LEU A 28 4.84 -8.94 0.40
CA LEU A 28 6.26 -8.73 0.68
C LEU A 28 6.87 -9.92 1.44
N ASP A 29 6.20 -10.40 2.47
CA ASP A 29 6.68 -11.49 3.31
C ASP A 29 6.72 -12.83 2.55
N LEU A 30 5.82 -13.04 1.60
CA LEU A 30 5.81 -14.21 0.73
C LEU A 30 6.80 -14.10 -0.43
N GLY A 31 7.45 -12.96 -0.60
CA GLY A 31 8.39 -12.74 -1.69
C GLY A 31 7.73 -12.43 -3.03
N ASP A 32 6.42 -12.14 -3.04
CA ASP A 32 5.70 -11.79 -4.25
C ASP A 32 5.74 -10.27 -4.48
N MET A 33 6.89 -9.81 -4.96
CA MET A 33 7.13 -8.37 -5.13
C MET A 33 6.25 -7.77 -6.23
N SER A 34 5.92 -8.53 -7.26
CA SER A 34 5.04 -8.06 -8.31
C SER A 34 3.61 -7.83 -7.79
N ALA A 35 3.09 -8.77 -7.00
CA ALA A 35 1.79 -8.59 -6.36
C ALA A 35 1.79 -7.40 -5.38
N ALA A 36 2.88 -7.21 -4.65
CA ALA A 36 3.03 -6.06 -3.75
C ALA A 36 2.93 -4.74 -4.51
N ALA A 37 3.57 -4.64 -5.68
CA ALA A 37 3.52 -3.43 -6.51
C ALA A 37 2.10 -3.15 -7.02
N ASP A 38 1.29 -4.17 -7.25
CA ASP A 38 -0.08 -4.02 -7.74
C ASP A 38 -0.99 -3.27 -6.77
N PHE A 39 -0.62 -3.16 -5.49
CA PHE A 39 -1.38 -2.39 -4.52
C PHE A 39 -1.18 -0.87 -4.65
N PHE A 40 -0.22 -0.43 -5.43
CA PHE A 40 0.01 0.99 -5.68
C PHE A 40 -0.82 1.46 -6.87
N ALA A 41 -1.30 2.71 -6.81
CA ALA A 41 -1.90 3.34 -7.97
C ALA A 41 -0.85 3.50 -9.08
N GLU A 42 -1.29 3.65 -10.33
CA GLU A 42 -0.38 3.82 -11.45
C GLU A 42 0.62 4.97 -11.24
N ASN A 43 0.12 6.08 -10.68
CA ASN A 43 0.93 7.26 -10.34
C ASN A 43 1.32 7.31 -8.87
N GLY A 44 1.24 6.19 -8.15
CA GLY A 44 1.61 6.10 -6.75
C GLY A 44 3.08 6.37 -6.51
N SER A 45 3.41 6.65 -5.27
CA SER A 45 4.80 6.89 -4.88
C SER A 45 5.13 6.14 -3.59
N MET A 46 6.41 5.86 -3.41
CA MET A 46 6.92 5.15 -2.24
C MET A 46 8.24 5.79 -1.81
N ALA A 47 8.45 5.88 -0.51
CA ALA A 47 9.74 6.22 0.07
C ALA A 47 10.07 5.19 1.16
N ARG A 48 11.34 4.82 1.28
CA ARG A 48 11.79 3.90 2.31
C ARG A 48 12.18 4.68 3.57
N PRO A 49 11.97 4.12 4.77
CA PRO A 49 12.34 4.81 6.03
C PRO A 49 13.80 5.24 6.08
N MET A 50 14.69 4.44 5.48
CA MET A 50 16.14 4.73 5.44
C MET A 50 16.51 5.85 4.45
N ALA A 51 15.61 6.20 3.55
CA ALA A 51 15.83 7.22 2.52
C ALA A 51 14.52 7.98 2.23
N PRO A 52 14.03 8.75 3.22
CA PRO A 52 12.69 9.37 3.11
C PRO A 52 12.60 10.42 1.99
N ASP A 53 13.72 11.00 1.59
CA ASP A 53 13.76 12.01 0.52
C ASP A 53 13.93 11.42 -0.87
N ALA A 54 14.23 10.12 -0.96
CA ALA A 54 14.40 9.42 -2.23
C ALA A 54 13.05 8.80 -2.64
N VAL A 55 12.16 9.61 -3.17
CA VAL A 55 10.82 9.18 -3.57
C VAL A 55 10.90 8.39 -4.87
N ILE A 56 10.29 7.19 -4.85
CA ILE A 56 10.14 6.34 -6.03
C ILE A 56 8.75 6.62 -6.60
N GLN A 57 8.68 7.12 -7.82
CA GLN A 57 7.45 7.59 -8.44
C GLN A 57 6.97 6.63 -9.52
N GLY A 58 5.72 6.20 -9.40
CA GLY A 58 5.05 5.35 -10.38
C GLY A 58 5.09 3.87 -10.03
N ARG A 59 3.98 3.18 -10.29
CA ARG A 59 3.83 1.75 -9.96
C ARG A 59 4.94 0.88 -10.57
N GLU A 60 5.26 1.09 -11.84
CA GLU A 60 6.24 0.23 -12.52
C GLU A 60 7.67 0.49 -12.07
N VAL A 61 7.98 1.73 -11.67
CA VAL A 61 9.27 2.06 -11.06
C VAL A 61 9.35 1.43 -9.66
N ILE A 62 8.26 1.48 -8.91
CA ILE A 62 8.15 0.80 -7.61
C ILE A 62 8.33 -0.70 -7.78
N ARG A 63 7.68 -1.32 -8.77
CA ARG A 63 7.82 -2.75 -9.07
C ARG A 63 9.27 -3.11 -9.33
N ALA A 64 9.95 -2.35 -10.17
CA ALA A 64 11.36 -2.57 -10.46
C ALA A 64 12.24 -2.47 -9.21
N ALA A 65 11.97 -1.47 -8.36
CA ALA A 65 12.69 -1.29 -7.09
C ALA A 65 12.46 -2.46 -6.13
N LEU A 66 11.23 -2.93 -6.00
CA LEU A 66 10.90 -4.08 -5.14
C LEU A 66 11.56 -5.37 -5.64
N LEU A 67 11.63 -5.55 -6.95
CA LEU A 67 12.26 -6.74 -7.56
C LEU A 67 13.78 -6.81 -7.36
N THR A 68 14.42 -5.72 -6.95
CA THR A 68 15.85 -5.74 -6.60
C THR A 68 16.13 -6.41 -5.26
N ARG A 69 15.10 -6.67 -4.45
CA ARG A 69 15.24 -7.28 -3.14
C ARG A 69 15.82 -8.70 -3.26
N PRO A 70 16.83 -9.06 -2.45
CA PRO A 70 17.38 -10.41 -2.49
C PRO A 70 16.33 -11.47 -2.12
N ARG A 71 16.23 -12.52 -2.92
CA ARG A 71 15.26 -13.61 -2.68
C ARG A 71 15.53 -14.38 -1.39
N THR A 72 16.76 -14.32 -0.89
CA THR A 72 17.16 -14.96 0.36
C THR A 72 16.74 -14.16 1.60
N LEU A 73 16.28 -12.93 1.42
CA LEU A 73 15.83 -12.09 2.51
C LEU A 73 14.42 -12.51 2.95
N LEU A 74 14.32 -12.98 4.18
CA LEU A 74 13.03 -13.34 4.79
C LEU A 74 12.61 -12.22 5.73
N THR A 75 11.35 -11.80 5.62
CA THR A 75 10.79 -10.77 6.49
C THR A 75 9.44 -11.19 7.03
N LYS A 76 9.08 -10.57 8.12
CA LYS A 76 7.75 -10.64 8.70
C LYS A 76 7.31 -9.23 9.07
N HIS A 77 6.34 -8.70 8.37
CA HIS A 77 5.78 -7.39 8.66
C HIS A 77 4.62 -7.52 9.63
N LEU A 78 4.64 -6.69 10.67
CA LEU A 78 3.53 -6.56 11.61
C LEU A 78 3.00 -5.14 11.47
N ALA A 79 1.74 -5.01 11.06
CA ALA A 79 1.08 -3.73 10.99
C ALA A 79 0.16 -3.59 12.20
N THR A 80 0.41 -2.56 13.01
CA THR A 80 -0.37 -2.25 14.20
C THR A 80 -0.81 -0.79 14.15
N ASN A 81 -1.78 -0.44 14.98
CA ASN A 81 -2.29 0.93 15.06
C ASN A 81 -2.80 1.45 13.70
N VAL A 82 -3.32 0.55 12.89
CA VAL A 82 -3.89 0.93 11.59
C VAL A 82 -5.19 1.69 11.82
N MET A 83 -5.23 2.91 11.31
CA MET A 83 -6.38 3.79 11.43
C MET A 83 -6.67 4.40 10.07
N ILE A 84 -7.87 4.18 9.57
CA ILE A 84 -8.30 4.67 8.26
C ILE A 84 -9.32 5.79 8.46
N ASP A 85 -8.99 6.96 7.96
CA ASP A 85 -9.90 8.10 7.97
C ASP A 85 -10.50 8.30 6.58
N VAL A 86 -11.80 8.14 6.49
CA VAL A 86 -12.53 8.31 5.23
C VAL A 86 -12.99 9.74 5.14
N VAL A 87 -12.44 10.48 4.19
CA VAL A 87 -12.77 11.90 3.99
C VAL A 87 -13.99 12.10 3.10
N GLY A 88 -14.31 11.14 2.26
CA GLY A 88 -15.43 11.21 1.34
C GLY A 88 -15.14 10.45 0.06
N ARG A 89 -15.92 10.75 -0.95
CA ARG A 89 -15.86 10.12 -2.26
C ARG A 89 -15.64 11.18 -3.32
N GLU A 90 -14.73 10.95 -4.25
CA GLU A 90 -14.57 11.83 -5.40
C GLU A 90 -15.69 11.62 -6.41
N GLU A 91 -16.15 12.74 -6.98
CA GLU A 91 -17.15 12.74 -8.04
C GLU A 91 -16.69 13.62 -9.20
#